data_078163d034d925bc2e274518ff7c2bb3
#
_entry.id   078163d034d925bc2e274518ff7c2bb3
#
_cell.length_a   1.000
_cell.length_b   1.000
_cell.length_c   1.000
_cell.angle_alpha   90.00
_cell.angle_beta   90.00
_cell.angle_gamma   90.00
#
_symmetry.space_group_name_H-M   'P 1'
#
loop_
_entity.id
_entity.type
_entity.pdbx_description
1 polymer ?
#
loop_
_entity_poly.entity_id
_entity_poly.type
_entity_poly.pdbx_seq_one_letter_code
_entity_poly.pdbx_strand_id
1 'polypeptide(L)'
;MNVFLLTDLEGIPGVLSIDAIASGTAAYADACVRLTQSINDCARICRAAGADQVYFLDGHGGGGNVRADLLDGSAAQTDIAGWEALLRDGAIDCQIELGAHARAGTINGFLDHTISSRQWFALRVNGTEYSELAMHAALCGQYGVPVVCCIGDETACRQAQEYIPSIRTAAVKRAEGRNRAVPLPNRDAAVRAAITDALASYRQIPPMQLALPAEVQLTFYRTDMCEAVLE
;
A
#
# COMPACT_ATOMS: atom_id res chain seq x y z
N MET A 1 -15.91 -4.42 -13.59
CA MET A 1 -15.34 -3.65 -12.47
C MET A 1 -13.86 -3.45 -12.72
N ASN A 2 -13.35 -2.24 -12.46
CA ASN A 2 -11.95 -1.89 -12.66
C ASN A 2 -11.27 -1.75 -11.30
N VAL A 3 -10.16 -2.45 -11.11
CA VAL A 3 -9.42 -2.52 -9.86
C VAL A 3 -8.08 -1.79 -9.99
N PHE A 4 -7.70 -1.04 -8.97
CA PHE A 4 -6.39 -0.42 -8.87
C PHE A 4 -5.55 -1.11 -7.80
N LEU A 5 -4.31 -1.46 -8.11
CA LEU A 5 -3.31 -1.95 -7.16
C LEU A 5 -2.31 -0.82 -6.89
N LEU A 6 -2.36 -0.23 -5.72
CA LEU A 6 -1.27 0.62 -5.26
C LEU A 6 -0.25 -0.28 -4.58
N THR A 7 0.98 -0.28 -5.08
CA THR A 7 1.98 -1.28 -4.66
C THR A 7 3.13 -0.64 -3.92
N ASP A 8 3.64 -1.33 -2.93
CA ASP A 8 4.81 -0.95 -2.16
C ASP A 8 5.72 -2.17 -1.92
N LEU A 9 7.00 -1.95 -1.67
CA LEU A 9 7.98 -3.03 -1.64
C LEU A 9 8.08 -3.70 -0.26
N GLU A 10 7.97 -2.93 0.81
CA GLU A 10 8.22 -3.38 2.19
C GLU A 10 7.30 -4.52 2.60
N GLY A 11 6.02 -4.41 2.29
CA GLY A 11 5.01 -5.39 2.68
C GLY A 11 4.91 -6.62 1.78
N ILE A 12 5.67 -6.70 0.68
CA ILE A 12 5.60 -7.82 -0.27
C ILE A 12 6.03 -9.15 0.38
N PRO A 13 5.38 -10.29 0.04
CA PRO A 13 5.81 -11.61 0.49
C PRO A 13 7.27 -11.90 0.19
N GLY A 14 8.04 -12.31 1.20
CA GLY A 14 9.46 -12.65 1.06
C GLY A 14 10.43 -11.47 1.19
N VAL A 15 9.97 -10.23 1.28
CA VAL A 15 10.77 -9.08 1.73
C VAL A 15 10.78 -9.09 3.26
N LEU A 16 11.89 -9.55 3.88
CA LEU A 16 11.95 -9.89 5.31
C LEU A 16 13.08 -9.18 6.08
N SER A 17 13.91 -8.40 5.40
CA SER A 17 14.98 -7.61 6.02
C SER A 17 15.12 -6.25 5.36
N ILE A 18 15.72 -5.31 6.09
CA ILE A 18 16.04 -3.98 5.57
C ILE A 18 16.96 -4.02 4.33
N ASP A 19 17.78 -5.05 4.17
CA ASP A 19 18.66 -5.19 3.02
C ASP A 19 17.89 -5.33 1.71
N ALA A 20 16.67 -5.82 1.78
CA ALA A 20 15.80 -6.03 0.61
C ALA A 20 15.26 -4.72 0.00
N ILE A 21 15.37 -3.58 0.72
CA ILE A 21 15.01 -2.26 0.19
C ILE A 21 16.23 -1.39 -0.12
N ALA A 22 17.44 -1.90 0.10
CA ALA A 22 18.68 -1.19 -0.19
C ALA A 22 19.03 -1.31 -1.68
N SER A 23 18.77 -0.25 -2.43
CA SER A 23 19.06 -0.20 -3.89
C SER A 23 20.50 -0.62 -4.21
N GLY A 24 20.66 -1.38 -5.30
CA GLY A 24 21.96 -1.89 -5.76
C GLY A 24 22.42 -3.19 -5.09
N THR A 25 21.66 -3.77 -4.16
CA THR A 25 21.96 -5.07 -3.54
C THR A 25 21.30 -6.23 -4.29
N ALA A 26 21.84 -7.45 -4.13
CA ALA A 26 21.18 -8.65 -4.66
C ALA A 26 19.82 -8.91 -3.97
N ALA A 27 19.69 -8.60 -2.69
CA ALA A 27 18.45 -8.72 -1.95
C ALA A 27 17.35 -7.78 -2.50
N TYR A 28 17.72 -6.54 -2.87
CA TYR A 28 16.82 -5.61 -3.54
C TYR A 28 16.39 -6.11 -4.92
N ALA A 29 17.34 -6.64 -5.72
CA ALA A 29 16.99 -7.20 -7.03
C ALA A 29 16.01 -8.38 -6.92
N ASP A 30 16.16 -9.26 -5.91
CA ASP A 30 15.20 -10.33 -5.61
C ASP A 30 13.85 -9.76 -5.14
N ALA A 31 13.85 -8.72 -4.32
CA ALA A 31 12.64 -8.05 -3.87
C ALA A 31 11.84 -7.44 -5.05
N CYS A 32 12.51 -6.83 -6.04
CA CYS A 32 11.88 -6.33 -7.26
C CYS A 32 11.23 -7.44 -8.09
N VAL A 33 11.86 -8.61 -8.18
CA VAL A 33 11.25 -9.81 -8.81
C VAL A 33 10.00 -10.24 -8.06
N ARG A 34 10.06 -10.30 -6.72
CA ARG A 34 8.91 -10.66 -5.87
C ARG A 34 7.76 -9.66 -5.96
N LEU A 35 8.06 -8.37 -6.02
CA LEU A 35 7.06 -7.32 -6.24
C LEU A 35 6.31 -7.58 -7.55
N THR A 36 7.05 -7.77 -8.64
CA THR A 36 6.47 -8.01 -9.97
C THR A 36 5.62 -9.29 -10.02
N GLN A 37 6.10 -10.37 -9.40
CA GLN A 37 5.34 -11.62 -9.27
C GLN A 37 4.05 -11.41 -8.45
N SER A 38 4.13 -10.65 -7.36
CA SER A 38 2.96 -10.35 -6.53
C SER A 38 1.92 -9.51 -7.28
N ILE A 39 2.36 -8.56 -8.12
CA ILE A 39 1.47 -7.78 -8.99
C ILE A 39 0.74 -8.72 -9.97
N ASN A 40 1.47 -9.59 -10.68
CA ASN A 40 0.89 -10.56 -11.61
C ASN A 40 -0.12 -11.48 -10.92
N ASP A 41 0.25 -12.02 -9.73
CA ASP A 41 -0.62 -12.94 -8.98
C ASP A 41 -1.89 -12.24 -8.50
N CYS A 42 -1.79 -11.04 -7.93
CA CYS A 42 -2.94 -10.26 -7.50
C CYS A 42 -3.83 -9.87 -8.67
N ALA A 43 -3.25 -9.44 -9.81
CA ALA A 43 -4.00 -9.11 -11.00
C ALA A 43 -4.78 -10.30 -11.55
N ARG A 44 -4.14 -11.48 -11.61
CA ARG A 44 -4.82 -12.73 -12.02
C ARG A 44 -5.96 -13.09 -11.08
N ILE A 45 -5.80 -12.91 -9.77
CA ILE A 45 -6.87 -13.15 -8.79
C ILE A 45 -8.00 -12.15 -9.04
N CYS A 46 -7.71 -10.86 -9.23
CA CYS A 46 -8.72 -9.85 -9.54
C CYS A 46 -9.49 -10.19 -10.83
N ARG A 47 -8.79 -10.57 -11.90
CA ARG A 47 -9.41 -11.01 -13.16
C ARG A 47 -10.31 -12.22 -12.97
N ALA A 48 -9.86 -13.21 -12.22
CA ALA A 48 -10.65 -14.41 -11.91
C ALA A 48 -11.89 -14.09 -11.06
N ALA A 49 -11.84 -13.02 -10.24
CA ALA A 49 -12.95 -12.49 -9.46
C ALA A 49 -13.87 -11.54 -10.25
N GLY A 50 -13.65 -11.37 -11.56
CA GLY A 50 -14.51 -10.60 -12.46
C GLY A 50 -14.07 -9.14 -12.69
N ALA A 51 -12.80 -8.80 -12.46
CA ALA A 51 -12.28 -7.51 -12.85
C ALA A 51 -12.12 -7.41 -14.38
N ASP A 52 -12.67 -6.34 -14.97
CA ASP A 52 -12.55 -6.04 -16.40
C ASP A 52 -11.20 -5.43 -16.73
N GLN A 53 -10.69 -4.56 -15.85
CA GLN A 53 -9.36 -3.96 -15.93
C GLN A 53 -8.67 -4.01 -14.57
N VAL A 54 -7.36 -4.19 -14.59
CA VAL A 54 -6.50 -4.04 -13.41
C VAL A 54 -5.39 -3.07 -13.78
N TYR A 55 -5.26 -2.01 -13.00
CA TYR A 55 -4.17 -1.02 -13.12
C TYR A 55 -3.27 -1.16 -11.91
N PHE A 56 -2.01 -0.75 -12.03
CA PHE A 56 -1.14 -0.65 -10.88
C PHE A 56 -0.18 0.53 -10.94
N LEU A 57 0.24 1.00 -9.77
CA LEU A 57 1.27 2.00 -9.55
C LEU A 57 2.38 1.40 -8.69
N ASP A 58 3.64 1.56 -9.12
CA ASP A 58 4.82 1.28 -8.30
C ASP A 58 5.06 2.47 -7.36
N GLY A 59 4.60 2.35 -6.12
CA GLY A 59 4.63 3.42 -5.12
C GLY A 59 5.91 3.49 -4.30
N HIS A 60 6.76 2.45 -4.34
CA HIS A 60 7.97 2.43 -3.52
C HIS A 60 9.06 3.37 -4.03
N GLY A 61 9.50 4.32 -3.17
CA GLY A 61 10.70 5.13 -3.40
C GLY A 61 10.70 5.97 -4.67
N GLY A 62 9.55 6.27 -5.25
CA GLY A 62 9.42 7.00 -6.52
C GLY A 62 9.40 6.10 -7.77
N GLY A 63 9.24 4.80 -7.59
CA GLY A 63 9.10 3.83 -8.68
C GLY A 63 10.42 3.27 -9.21
N GLY A 64 10.32 2.44 -10.25
CA GLY A 64 11.48 1.76 -10.86
C GLY A 64 11.80 0.40 -10.25
N ASN A 65 10.92 -0.11 -9.38
CA ASN A 65 11.09 -1.39 -8.69
C ASN A 65 10.49 -2.57 -9.46
N VAL A 66 9.63 -2.30 -10.41
CA VAL A 66 8.95 -3.34 -11.21
C VAL A 66 9.82 -3.78 -12.37
N ARG A 67 9.96 -5.09 -12.54
CA ARG A 67 10.67 -5.72 -13.65
C ARG A 67 9.71 -5.88 -14.83
N ALA A 68 9.78 -4.96 -15.79
CA ALA A 68 8.90 -4.95 -16.96
C ALA A 68 8.98 -6.24 -17.79
N ASP A 69 10.15 -6.88 -17.83
CA ASP A 69 10.37 -8.15 -18.53
C ASP A 69 9.67 -9.35 -17.87
N LEU A 70 9.18 -9.20 -16.63
CA LEU A 70 8.47 -10.24 -15.88
C LEU A 70 6.95 -9.97 -15.75
N LEU A 71 6.45 -8.85 -16.25
CA LEU A 71 5.02 -8.57 -16.28
C LEU A 71 4.33 -9.49 -17.31
N ASP A 72 3.22 -10.11 -16.91
CA ASP A 72 2.47 -11.04 -17.76
C ASP A 72 1.30 -10.40 -18.52
N GLY A 73 1.14 -9.08 -18.41
CA GLY A 73 0.08 -8.32 -19.08
C GLY A 73 -1.29 -8.40 -18.40
N SER A 74 -1.41 -9.03 -17.24
CA SER A 74 -2.69 -9.10 -16.49
C SER A 74 -3.09 -7.78 -15.86
N ALA A 75 -2.15 -6.86 -15.65
CA ALA A 75 -2.37 -5.48 -15.18
C ALA A 75 -1.62 -4.46 -16.03
N ALA A 76 -2.15 -3.25 -16.14
CA ALA A 76 -1.53 -2.12 -16.84
C ALA A 76 -0.85 -1.18 -15.83
N GLN A 77 0.43 -0.89 -16.06
CA GLN A 77 1.18 0.06 -15.23
C GLN A 77 0.77 1.50 -15.55
N THR A 78 0.68 2.32 -14.51
CA THR A 78 0.53 3.77 -14.61
C THR A 78 1.47 4.47 -13.63
N ASP A 79 1.50 5.79 -13.68
CA ASP A 79 2.18 6.66 -12.72
C ASP A 79 1.17 7.39 -11.81
N ILE A 80 1.66 8.27 -10.93
CA ILE A 80 0.82 9.04 -10.01
C ILE A 80 -0.19 9.90 -10.79
N ALA A 81 0.23 10.57 -11.86
CA ALA A 81 -0.65 11.43 -12.65
C ALA A 81 -1.75 10.60 -13.35
N GLY A 82 -1.41 9.43 -13.85
CA GLY A 82 -2.37 8.49 -14.43
C GLY A 82 -3.33 7.91 -13.41
N TRP A 83 -2.86 7.60 -12.18
CA TRP A 83 -3.75 7.19 -11.08
C TRP A 83 -4.76 8.27 -10.73
N GLU A 84 -4.30 9.53 -10.54
CA GLU A 84 -5.20 10.66 -10.29
C GLU A 84 -6.19 10.89 -11.43
N ALA A 85 -5.77 10.74 -12.68
CA ALA A 85 -6.66 10.84 -13.83
C ALA A 85 -7.72 9.73 -13.82
N LEU A 86 -7.34 8.48 -13.57
CA LEU A 86 -8.27 7.35 -13.46
C LEU A 86 -9.29 7.55 -12.32
N LEU A 87 -8.88 8.11 -11.16
CA LEU A 87 -9.78 8.48 -10.07
C LEU A 87 -10.76 9.57 -10.50
N ARG A 88 -10.27 10.66 -11.09
CA ARG A 88 -11.06 11.80 -11.54
C ARG A 88 -12.09 11.43 -12.59
N ASP A 89 -11.71 10.56 -13.51
CA ASP A 89 -12.55 10.11 -14.62
C ASP A 89 -13.56 9.01 -14.22
N GLY A 90 -13.55 8.57 -12.93
CA GLY A 90 -14.40 7.49 -12.44
C GLY A 90 -14.09 6.13 -13.09
N ALA A 91 -12.84 5.94 -13.51
CA ALA A 91 -12.40 4.74 -14.22
C ALA A 91 -11.99 3.59 -13.28
N ILE A 92 -11.98 3.81 -11.96
CA ILE A 92 -11.64 2.83 -10.91
C ILE A 92 -12.87 2.62 -10.02
N ASP A 93 -13.24 1.35 -9.80
CA ASP A 93 -14.33 0.98 -8.89
C ASP A 93 -13.84 0.77 -7.44
N CYS A 94 -12.62 0.27 -7.26
CA CYS A 94 -12.00 0.07 -5.94
C CYS A 94 -10.48 -0.04 -6.03
N GLN A 95 -9.82 0.15 -4.87
CA GLN A 95 -8.36 0.04 -4.75
C GLN A 95 -7.96 -1.03 -3.74
N ILE A 96 -6.84 -1.69 -4.01
CA ILE A 96 -6.15 -2.66 -3.15
C ILE A 96 -4.74 -2.11 -2.86
N GLU A 97 -4.36 -2.11 -1.58
CA GLU A 97 -2.99 -1.83 -1.14
C GLU A 97 -2.19 -3.13 -1.10
N LEU A 98 -1.20 -3.25 -1.97
CA LEU A 98 -0.35 -4.43 -2.09
C LEU A 98 1.07 -4.11 -1.63
N GLY A 99 1.48 -4.72 -0.54
CA GLY A 99 2.81 -4.48 0.02
C GLY A 99 2.85 -3.43 1.13
N ALA A 100 1.70 -3.16 1.76
CA ALA A 100 1.57 -2.15 2.80
C ALA A 100 2.46 -2.45 4.03
N HIS A 101 3.02 -1.42 4.61
CA HIS A 101 3.78 -1.42 5.86
C HIS A 101 3.13 -0.51 6.92
N ALA A 102 3.59 -0.62 8.17
CA ALA A 102 3.07 0.17 9.28
C ALA A 102 3.47 1.66 9.18
N ARG A 103 2.62 2.55 9.70
CA ARG A 103 2.93 3.99 9.81
C ARG A 103 4.17 4.25 10.67
N ALA A 104 4.78 5.41 10.48
CA ALA A 104 5.92 5.87 11.26
C ALA A 104 5.69 5.76 12.77
N GLY A 105 6.73 5.40 13.52
CA GLY A 105 6.72 5.32 14.98
C GLY A 105 5.99 4.09 15.54
N THR A 106 5.72 3.08 14.72
CA THR A 106 4.99 1.88 15.14
C THR A 106 5.91 0.81 15.69
N ILE A 107 5.74 0.48 16.98
CA ILE A 107 6.44 -0.66 17.60
C ILE A 107 5.96 -1.96 16.93
N ASN A 108 6.90 -2.84 16.60
CA ASN A 108 6.65 -4.08 15.86
C ASN A 108 6.02 -3.86 14.46
N GLY A 109 6.31 -2.72 13.84
CA GLY A 109 6.08 -2.47 12.42
C GLY A 109 7.34 -2.80 11.62
N PHE A 110 7.22 -3.62 10.59
CA PHE A 110 8.35 -3.89 9.71
C PHE A 110 8.59 -2.69 8.79
N LEU A 111 9.80 -2.12 8.86
CA LEU A 111 10.23 -0.93 8.10
C LEU A 111 9.28 0.25 8.23
N ASP A 112 8.69 0.42 9.40
CA ASP A 112 7.70 1.46 9.71
C ASP A 112 8.18 2.86 9.30
N HIS A 113 7.36 3.54 8.52
CA HIS A 113 7.54 4.94 8.14
C HIS A 113 6.26 5.51 7.51
N THR A 114 6.26 6.79 7.15
CA THR A 114 5.22 7.42 6.34
C THR A 114 5.92 8.36 5.37
N ILE A 115 5.90 8.05 4.07
CA ILE A 115 6.52 8.73 2.94
C ILE A 115 8.06 8.81 3.05
N SER A 116 8.59 9.34 4.14
CA SER A 116 10.03 9.50 4.29
C SER A 116 10.51 8.91 5.61
N SER A 117 11.13 7.75 5.57
CA SER A 117 11.77 7.12 6.73
C SER A 117 12.92 7.94 7.33
N ARG A 118 13.39 8.97 6.64
CA ARG A 118 14.52 9.81 7.05
C ARG A 118 14.12 11.19 7.54
N GLN A 119 12.94 11.68 7.18
CA GLN A 119 12.54 13.07 7.44
C GLN A 119 11.27 13.14 8.29
N TRP A 120 10.27 12.28 8.05
CA TRP A 120 8.96 12.34 8.68
C TRP A 120 8.91 11.44 9.90
N PHE A 121 8.74 12.04 11.08
CA PHE A 121 8.55 11.29 12.32
C PHE A 121 7.09 10.86 12.51
N ALA A 122 6.13 11.75 12.21
CA ALA A 122 4.71 11.46 12.27
C ALA A 122 3.91 12.39 11.35
N LEU A 123 2.88 11.85 10.71
CA LEU A 123 1.84 12.60 10.02
C LEU A 123 0.53 12.42 10.77
N ARG A 124 -0.14 13.53 11.13
CA ARG A 124 -1.50 13.52 11.69
C ARG A 124 -2.43 14.32 10.81
N VAL A 125 -3.63 13.79 10.63
CA VAL A 125 -4.72 14.48 9.97
C VAL A 125 -5.93 14.50 10.91
N ASN A 126 -6.41 15.68 11.25
CA ASN A 126 -7.47 15.87 12.26
C ASN A 126 -7.17 15.14 13.59
N GLY A 127 -5.90 15.18 14.04
CA GLY A 127 -5.42 14.54 15.26
C GLY A 127 -5.16 13.03 15.17
N THR A 128 -5.54 12.36 14.09
CA THR A 128 -5.32 10.93 13.86
C THR A 128 -3.99 10.70 13.13
N GLU A 129 -3.16 9.78 13.62
CA GLU A 129 -1.93 9.38 12.92
C GLU A 129 -2.26 8.62 11.63
N TYR A 130 -1.65 9.03 10.52
CA TYR A 130 -1.86 8.43 9.20
C TYR A 130 -0.68 7.57 8.77
N SER A 131 -1.02 6.43 8.18
CA SER A 131 -0.13 5.63 7.32
C SER A 131 -0.28 6.10 5.87
N GLU A 132 0.55 5.60 4.99
CA GLU A 132 0.41 5.82 3.54
C GLU A 132 -0.93 5.27 3.03
N LEU A 133 -1.34 4.07 3.47
CA LEU A 133 -2.67 3.53 3.18
C LEU A 133 -3.79 4.53 3.56
N ALA A 134 -3.70 5.17 4.72
CA ALA A 134 -4.71 6.14 5.14
C ALA A 134 -4.71 7.40 4.24
N MET A 135 -3.53 7.86 3.78
CA MET A 135 -3.42 8.95 2.82
C MET A 135 -4.06 8.58 1.48
N HIS A 136 -3.73 7.40 0.96
CA HIS A 136 -4.29 6.88 -0.28
C HIS A 136 -5.80 6.70 -0.18
N ALA A 137 -6.28 6.13 0.95
CA ALA A 137 -7.71 5.94 1.18
C ALA A 137 -8.47 7.27 1.29
N ALA A 138 -7.89 8.29 1.91
CA ALA A 138 -8.48 9.62 1.98
C ALA A 138 -8.55 10.28 0.59
N LEU A 139 -7.51 10.13 -0.24
CA LEU A 139 -7.52 10.62 -1.62
C LEU A 139 -8.57 9.88 -2.47
N CYS A 140 -8.57 8.56 -2.46
CA CYS A 140 -9.57 7.74 -3.16
C CYS A 140 -10.99 8.10 -2.72
N GLY A 141 -11.18 8.35 -1.43
CA GLY A 141 -12.47 8.74 -0.84
C GLY A 141 -13.02 10.05 -1.36
N GLN A 142 -12.17 11.02 -1.78
CA GLN A 142 -12.59 12.26 -2.43
C GLN A 142 -13.29 12.00 -3.77
N TYR A 143 -12.97 10.90 -4.43
CA TYR A 143 -13.56 10.47 -5.69
C TYR A 143 -14.59 9.35 -5.53
N GLY A 144 -14.97 9.01 -4.29
CA GLY A 144 -15.94 7.96 -4.01
C GLY A 144 -15.42 6.54 -4.20
N VAL A 145 -14.10 6.35 -4.33
CA VAL A 145 -13.46 5.05 -4.54
C VAL A 145 -13.06 4.44 -3.19
N PRO A 146 -13.57 3.25 -2.82
CA PRO A 146 -13.15 2.57 -1.59
C PRO A 146 -11.79 1.89 -1.74
N VAL A 147 -10.97 1.91 -0.69
CA VAL A 147 -9.85 0.99 -0.51
C VAL A 147 -10.38 -0.26 0.19
N VAL A 148 -10.34 -1.39 -0.50
CA VAL A 148 -11.12 -2.58 -0.11
C VAL A 148 -10.29 -3.72 0.46
N CYS A 149 -8.99 -3.73 0.19
CA CYS A 149 -8.07 -4.78 0.67
C CYS A 149 -6.71 -4.20 1.01
N CYS A 150 -6.10 -4.69 2.09
CA CYS A 150 -4.72 -4.41 2.48
C CYS A 150 -3.95 -5.72 2.59
N ILE A 151 -2.86 -5.84 1.83
CA ILE A 151 -1.95 -6.99 1.82
C ILE A 151 -0.58 -6.48 2.25
N GLY A 152 -0.06 -7.01 3.36
CA GLY A 152 1.21 -6.51 3.88
C GLY A 152 1.66 -7.13 5.19
N ASP A 153 2.35 -6.36 5.99
CA ASP A 153 2.74 -6.74 7.35
C ASP A 153 1.51 -6.79 8.28
N GLU A 154 1.55 -7.70 9.28
CA GLU A 154 0.45 -7.91 10.23
C GLU A 154 0.02 -6.61 10.93
N THR A 155 0.98 -5.73 11.25
CA THR A 155 0.71 -4.44 11.91
C THR A 155 0.06 -3.44 10.95
N ALA A 156 0.48 -3.40 9.69
CA ALA A 156 -0.18 -2.60 8.65
C ALA A 156 -1.62 -3.05 8.44
N CYS A 157 -1.87 -4.37 8.39
CA CYS A 157 -3.21 -4.93 8.26
C CYS A 157 -4.12 -4.52 9.43
N ARG A 158 -3.61 -4.52 10.68
CA ARG A 158 -4.36 -4.05 11.84
C ARG A 158 -4.65 -2.55 11.75
N GLN A 159 -3.67 -1.73 11.38
CA GLN A 159 -3.87 -0.29 11.19
C GLN A 159 -4.86 0.03 10.07
N ALA A 160 -4.85 -0.73 8.98
CA ALA A 160 -5.85 -0.59 7.92
C ALA A 160 -7.28 -0.75 8.45
N GLN A 161 -7.51 -1.70 9.37
CA GLN A 161 -8.81 -1.90 10.00
C GLN A 161 -9.18 -0.82 11.02
N GLU A 162 -8.19 -0.12 11.61
CA GLU A 162 -8.43 1.07 12.44
C GLU A 162 -9.03 2.20 11.61
N TYR A 163 -8.58 2.40 10.35
CA TYR A 163 -9.10 3.43 9.44
C TYR A 163 -10.37 3.02 8.71
N ILE A 164 -10.44 1.78 8.27
CA ILE A 164 -11.54 1.23 7.49
C ILE A 164 -11.96 -0.12 8.10
N PRO A 165 -12.89 -0.14 9.09
CA PRO A 165 -13.23 -1.36 9.82
C PRO A 165 -13.70 -2.53 8.96
N SER A 166 -14.25 -2.26 7.78
CA SER A 166 -14.75 -3.27 6.84
C SER A 166 -13.72 -3.75 5.80
N ILE A 167 -12.51 -3.17 5.77
CA ILE A 167 -11.45 -3.56 4.83
C ILE A 167 -11.06 -5.03 5.01
N ARG A 168 -10.83 -5.73 3.91
CA ARG A 168 -10.28 -7.09 3.96
C ARG A 168 -8.77 -7.01 4.09
N THR A 169 -8.17 -7.93 4.85
CA THR A 169 -6.74 -7.91 5.08
C THR A 169 -6.12 -9.29 4.87
N ALA A 170 -4.88 -9.30 4.35
CA ALA A 170 -4.05 -10.49 4.29
C ALA A 170 -2.65 -10.17 4.82
N ALA A 171 -2.37 -10.56 6.05
CA ALA A 171 -1.04 -10.47 6.60
C ALA A 171 -0.15 -11.56 5.98
N VAL A 172 1.00 -11.16 5.40
CA VAL A 172 1.94 -12.08 4.75
C VAL A 172 3.23 -12.28 5.54
N LYS A 173 3.46 -11.41 6.51
CA LYS A 173 4.60 -11.44 7.43
C LYS A 173 4.24 -10.82 8.77
N ARG A 174 5.07 -11.09 9.77
CA ARG A 174 5.04 -10.44 11.09
C ARG A 174 6.42 -9.87 11.41
N ALA A 175 6.45 -8.64 11.89
CA ALA A 175 7.68 -8.02 12.35
C ALA A 175 8.25 -8.70 13.60
N GLU A 176 9.56 -8.90 13.63
CA GLU A 176 10.36 -9.24 14.83
C GLU A 176 11.13 -8.01 15.34
N GLY A 177 10.82 -6.85 14.80
CA GLY A 177 11.45 -5.56 15.00
C GLY A 177 11.45 -4.79 13.68
N ARG A 178 11.85 -3.51 13.73
CA ARG A 178 11.77 -2.62 12.56
C ARG A 178 12.46 -3.20 11.31
N ASN A 179 13.62 -3.81 11.47
CA ASN A 179 14.48 -4.19 10.33
C ASN A 179 14.37 -5.66 9.94
N ARG A 180 13.50 -6.42 10.59
CA ARG A 180 13.36 -7.86 10.38
C ARG A 180 11.93 -8.33 10.56
N ALA A 181 11.50 -9.23 9.69
CA ALA A 181 10.22 -9.92 9.76
C ALA A 181 10.36 -11.42 9.52
N VAL A 182 9.34 -12.17 9.89
CA VAL A 182 9.18 -13.59 9.58
C VAL A 182 7.95 -13.81 8.70
N PRO A 183 7.99 -14.74 7.74
CA PRO A 183 6.84 -15.03 6.90
C PRO A 183 5.73 -15.68 7.71
N LEU A 184 4.49 -15.37 7.40
CA LEU A 184 3.33 -16.09 7.92
C LEU A 184 3.02 -17.33 7.05
N PRO A 185 2.51 -18.43 7.68
CA PRO A 185 2.06 -19.61 6.93
C PRO A 185 0.80 -19.31 6.11
N ASN A 186 0.57 -20.11 5.07
CA ASN A 186 -0.66 -20.05 4.23
C ASN A 186 -0.95 -18.68 3.60
N ARG A 187 0.05 -17.80 3.49
CA ARG A 187 -0.11 -16.42 3.01
C ARG A 187 -0.74 -16.33 1.62
N ASP A 188 -0.41 -17.23 0.70
CA ASP A 188 -0.92 -17.18 -0.68
C ASP A 188 -2.43 -17.49 -0.71
N ALA A 189 -2.88 -18.43 0.12
CA ALA A 189 -4.31 -18.72 0.30
C ALA A 189 -5.04 -17.54 0.98
N ALA A 190 -4.41 -16.91 1.98
CA ALA A 190 -4.95 -15.74 2.67
C ALA A 190 -5.10 -14.54 1.71
N VAL A 191 -4.08 -14.26 0.88
CA VAL A 191 -4.13 -13.19 -0.13
C VAL A 191 -5.26 -13.45 -1.14
N ARG A 192 -5.36 -14.68 -1.67
CA ARG A 192 -6.44 -15.05 -2.60
C ARG A 192 -7.82 -14.85 -1.96
N ALA A 193 -8.02 -15.34 -0.75
CA ALA A 193 -9.29 -15.20 -0.04
C ALA A 193 -9.63 -13.73 0.19
N ALA A 194 -8.68 -12.93 0.72
CA ALA A 194 -8.91 -11.52 1.00
C ALA A 194 -9.28 -10.71 -0.25
N ILE A 195 -8.59 -10.92 -1.38
CA ILE A 195 -8.93 -10.24 -2.64
C ILE A 195 -10.31 -10.67 -3.12
N THR A 196 -10.59 -11.99 -3.15
CA THR A 196 -11.89 -12.51 -3.63
C THR A 196 -13.05 -11.96 -2.79
N ASP A 197 -12.91 -11.96 -1.46
CA ASP A 197 -13.94 -11.46 -0.53
C ASP A 197 -14.09 -9.94 -0.64
N ALA A 198 -12.97 -9.20 -0.81
CA ALA A 198 -13.00 -7.76 -1.01
C ALA A 198 -13.77 -7.40 -2.29
N LEU A 199 -13.47 -8.04 -3.39
CA LEU A 199 -14.12 -7.76 -4.68
C LEU A 199 -15.58 -8.20 -4.71
N ALA A 200 -15.94 -9.29 -4.03
CA ALA A 200 -17.33 -9.71 -3.89
C ALA A 200 -18.19 -8.71 -3.08
N SER A 201 -17.57 -7.94 -2.20
CA SER A 201 -18.26 -7.02 -1.29
C SER A 201 -17.83 -5.55 -1.41
N TYR A 202 -17.09 -5.15 -2.45
CA TYR A 202 -16.47 -3.83 -2.53
C TYR A 202 -17.45 -2.66 -2.39
N ARG A 203 -18.68 -2.80 -2.91
CA ARG A 203 -19.73 -1.78 -2.78
C ARG A 203 -20.29 -1.61 -1.37
N GLN A 204 -20.00 -2.55 -0.47
CA GLN A 204 -20.39 -2.50 0.94
C GLN A 204 -19.31 -1.88 1.82
N ILE A 205 -18.10 -1.68 1.29
CA ILE A 205 -17.00 -1.02 1.96
C ILE A 205 -17.07 0.47 1.62
N PRO A 206 -17.37 1.35 2.59
CA PRO A 206 -17.50 2.77 2.29
C PRO A 206 -16.14 3.39 1.94
N PRO A 207 -16.10 4.32 0.98
CA PRO A 207 -14.93 5.17 0.79
C PRO A 207 -14.60 5.95 2.07
N MET A 208 -13.31 6.07 2.39
CA MET A 208 -12.86 6.84 3.55
C MET A 208 -13.20 8.32 3.34
N GLN A 209 -13.90 8.92 4.31
CA GLN A 209 -14.30 10.32 4.24
C GLN A 209 -13.38 11.16 5.13
N LEU A 210 -12.79 12.21 4.55
CA LEU A 210 -12.03 13.20 5.29
C LEU A 210 -12.94 14.36 5.71
N ALA A 211 -13.02 14.61 7.03
CA ALA A 211 -13.72 15.79 7.53
C ALA A 211 -12.96 17.08 7.16
N LEU A 212 -13.69 18.03 6.55
CA LEU A 212 -13.12 19.31 6.10
C LEU A 212 -13.69 20.47 6.93
N PRO A 213 -12.90 21.53 7.20
CA PRO A 213 -11.48 21.68 6.84
C PRO A 213 -10.60 20.68 7.59
N ALA A 214 -9.57 20.13 6.93
CA ALA A 214 -8.66 19.20 7.54
C ALA A 214 -7.45 19.94 8.13
N GLU A 215 -7.14 19.65 9.40
CA GLU A 215 -5.87 20.04 10.01
C GLU A 215 -4.82 18.98 9.70
N VAL A 216 -3.69 19.37 9.08
CA VAL A 216 -2.57 18.48 8.76
C VAL A 216 -1.37 18.89 9.61
N GLN A 217 -0.89 17.98 10.44
CA GLN A 217 0.29 18.14 11.27
C GLN A 217 1.39 17.17 10.82
N LEU A 218 2.51 17.73 10.33
CA LEU A 218 3.70 16.96 9.99
C LEU A 218 4.79 17.23 11.04
N THR A 219 5.30 16.16 11.65
CA THR A 219 6.42 16.21 12.59
C THR A 219 7.66 15.66 11.91
N PHE A 220 8.72 16.45 11.90
CA PHE A 220 10.02 16.07 11.34
C PHE A 220 10.97 15.54 12.43
N TYR A 221 11.98 14.77 12.02
CA TYR A 221 13.04 14.30 12.93
C TYR A 221 13.96 15.42 13.43
N ARG A 222 14.10 16.54 12.66
CA ARG A 222 15.00 17.66 12.99
C ARG A 222 14.39 18.99 12.58
N THR A 223 14.83 20.07 13.25
CA THR A 223 14.36 21.44 13.02
C THR A 223 14.71 21.98 11.64
N ASP A 224 15.91 21.67 11.12
CA ASP A 224 16.34 22.08 9.78
C ASP A 224 15.42 21.54 8.66
N MET A 225 14.85 20.34 8.86
CA MET A 225 13.87 19.77 7.93
C MET A 225 12.53 20.50 7.98
N CYS A 226 12.15 20.99 9.16
CA CYS A 226 10.95 21.80 9.32
C CYS A 226 11.13 23.19 8.71
N GLU A 227 12.29 23.82 8.95
CA GLU A 227 12.63 25.14 8.39
C GLU A 227 12.57 25.13 6.86
N ALA A 228 13.09 24.06 6.21
CA ALA A 228 13.13 23.93 4.75
C ALA A 228 11.75 23.88 4.07
N VAL A 229 10.65 23.64 4.80
CA VAL A 229 9.29 23.65 4.23
C VAL A 229 8.52 24.95 4.54
N LEU A 230 9.15 25.88 5.29
CA LEU A 230 8.58 27.18 5.61
C LEU A 230 9.09 28.30 4.68
N GLU A 231 10.14 28.02 3.90
CA GLU A 231 10.70 28.91 2.86
C GLU A 231 9.95 28.76 1.55
#